data_7687596474cf13c5d45adf3dbbbd8314
#
_entry.id   7687596474cf13c5d45adf3dbbbd8314
#
_cell.length_a   1.000
_cell.length_b   1.000
_cell.length_c   1.000
_cell.angle_alpha   90.00
_cell.angle_beta   90.00
_cell.angle_gamma   90.00
#
_symmetry.space_group_name_H-M   'P 1'
#
loop_
_entity.id
_entity.type
_entity.pdbx_description
1 polymer ?
#
loop_
_entity_poly.entity_id
_entity_poly.type
_entity_poly.pdbx_seq_one_letter_code
_entity_poly.pdbx_strand_id
1 'polypeptide(L)'
;MQKAKILISASIILGFIGAVGSASADDRFISRFGPDDQIGAANYLSSDVTLAASKLISEGKVYSLGMEISRDTPAFAPRGVAVTVFSPGQSGSKPIGSNAGTYNDDMFTGWLGVGTQIDGLGHLGDHHTYYNNNHAEDMVAATGLTKLGIENVPPMATRGVLLNVAAIKGAARLDGGYVITLDDIMAAQKAAGTEIRKGDVVLIHTGWLDLVGKDNALYGKTEPGIGLEAA
;
A
#
# COMPACT_ATOMS: atom_id res chain seq x y z
N MET A 1 62.46 26.95 50.85
CA MET A 1 62.40 26.02 49.69
C MET A 1 61.45 24.90 50.07
N GLN A 2 60.20 25.01 49.67
CA GLN A 2 59.11 24.08 50.00
C GLN A 2 58.82 23.27 48.74
N LYS A 3 58.98 21.95 48.81
CA LYS A 3 58.70 21.01 47.72
C LYS A 3 57.25 20.69 47.71
N ALA A 4 56.52 21.06 46.67
CA ALA A 4 55.15 20.67 46.44
C ALA A 4 55.08 19.21 45.95
N LYS A 5 54.28 18.39 46.61
CA LYS A 5 53.96 17.01 46.19
C LYS A 5 52.68 17.08 45.32
N ILE A 6 52.86 16.67 44.08
CA ILE A 6 51.70 16.47 43.15
C ILE A 6 51.11 15.09 43.43
N LEU A 7 49.86 15.04 43.88
CA LEU A 7 49.03 13.82 43.93
C LEU A 7 48.38 13.65 42.57
N ILE A 8 48.69 12.56 41.89
CA ILE A 8 47.98 12.13 40.69
C ILE A 8 46.82 11.24 41.15
N SER A 9 45.59 11.75 41.06
CA SER A 9 44.38 10.96 41.23
C SER A 9 44.08 10.19 39.95
N ALA A 10 44.17 8.86 40.01
CA ALA A 10 43.73 7.98 38.95
C ALA A 10 42.20 7.80 39.04
N SER A 11 41.43 8.45 38.14
CA SER A 11 40.03 8.21 37.98
C SER A 11 39.80 6.93 37.19
N ILE A 12 39.23 5.91 37.85
CA ILE A 12 38.76 4.68 37.21
C ILE A 12 37.44 5.02 36.54
N ILE A 13 37.45 5.10 35.23
CA ILE A 13 36.22 5.17 34.40
C ILE A 13 35.66 3.75 34.34
N LEU A 14 34.63 3.46 35.16
CA LEU A 14 33.81 2.26 34.96
C LEU A 14 32.96 2.45 33.67
N GLY A 15 33.39 1.81 32.61
CA GLY A 15 32.61 1.72 31.38
C GLY A 15 31.34 0.91 31.66
N PHE A 16 30.17 1.55 31.64
CA PHE A 16 28.91 0.89 31.53
C PHE A 16 28.83 0.27 30.11
N ILE A 17 29.11 -1.03 30.03
CA ILE A 17 28.73 -1.81 28.87
C ILE A 17 27.22 -2.00 29.02
N GLY A 18 26.47 -1.08 28.41
CA GLY A 18 25.02 -1.26 28.21
C GLY A 18 24.84 -2.51 27.37
N ALA A 19 24.25 -3.55 27.95
CA ALA A 19 23.74 -4.66 27.17
C ALA A 19 22.73 -4.08 26.17
N VAL A 20 23.11 -4.05 24.90
CA VAL A 20 22.17 -3.85 23.80
C VAL A 20 21.29 -5.10 23.84
N GLY A 21 20.15 -4.99 24.49
CA GLY A 21 19.14 -6.03 24.44
C GLY A 21 18.77 -6.19 22.96
N SER A 22 19.05 -7.35 22.41
CA SER A 22 18.50 -7.74 21.12
C SER A 22 16.99 -7.67 21.27
N ALA A 23 16.32 -6.72 20.61
CA ALA A 23 14.88 -6.74 20.49
C ALA A 23 14.52 -8.11 19.90
N SER A 24 13.74 -8.90 20.63
CA SER A 24 13.22 -10.15 20.09
C SER A 24 12.31 -9.77 18.91
N ALA A 25 12.55 -10.40 17.75
CA ALA A 25 11.68 -10.24 16.61
C ALA A 25 10.23 -10.55 17.04
N ASP A 26 9.30 -9.68 16.67
CA ASP A 26 7.89 -9.94 16.89
C ASP A 26 7.43 -10.95 15.83
N ASP A 27 7.03 -12.14 16.25
CA ASP A 27 6.62 -13.24 15.36
C ASP A 27 5.49 -12.84 14.40
N ARG A 28 4.71 -11.81 14.72
CA ARG A 28 3.67 -11.27 13.85
C ARG A 28 4.19 -10.74 12.52
N PHE A 29 5.45 -10.30 12.48
CA PHE A 29 6.06 -9.68 11.30
C PHE A 29 6.93 -10.66 10.50
N ILE A 30 7.22 -11.84 11.02
CA ILE A 30 8.13 -12.80 10.36
C ILE A 30 7.44 -13.47 9.18
N SER A 31 8.07 -13.37 8.01
CA SER A 31 7.59 -14.03 6.80
C SER A 31 7.73 -15.55 6.86
N ARG A 32 6.66 -16.26 6.49
CA ARG A 32 6.70 -17.71 6.26
C ARG A 32 7.49 -18.12 5.01
N PHE A 33 7.87 -17.15 4.16
CA PHE A 33 8.61 -17.37 2.92
C PHE A 33 10.12 -17.14 3.06
N GLY A 34 10.57 -16.83 4.27
CA GLY A 34 11.99 -16.68 4.61
C GLY A 34 12.41 -15.25 4.97
N PRO A 35 13.64 -15.12 5.50
CA PRO A 35 14.11 -13.86 6.08
C PRO A 35 14.32 -12.74 5.03
N ASP A 36 14.55 -13.09 3.77
CA ASP A 36 14.80 -12.15 2.69
C ASP A 36 13.54 -11.83 1.88
N ASP A 37 12.38 -12.38 2.28
CA ASP A 37 11.13 -12.17 1.56
C ASP A 37 10.64 -10.73 1.67
N GLN A 38 10.27 -10.16 0.53
CA GLN A 38 9.77 -8.78 0.38
C GLN A 38 8.41 -8.69 -0.32
N ILE A 39 7.81 -9.82 -0.71
CA ILE A 39 6.59 -9.83 -1.54
C ILE A 39 5.41 -10.56 -0.90
N GLY A 40 5.61 -11.18 0.28
CA GLY A 40 4.53 -11.78 1.06
C GLY A 40 3.69 -12.78 0.28
N ALA A 41 2.37 -12.60 0.31
CA ALA A 41 1.42 -13.50 -0.35
C ALA A 41 1.60 -13.56 -1.88
N ALA A 42 2.29 -12.62 -2.51
CA ALA A 42 2.63 -12.71 -3.95
C ALA A 42 3.54 -13.91 -4.27
N ASN A 43 4.19 -14.50 -3.28
CA ASN A 43 4.90 -15.79 -3.42
C ASN A 43 3.99 -16.97 -3.81
N TYR A 44 2.67 -16.83 -3.67
CA TYR A 44 1.73 -17.86 -4.15
C TYR A 44 1.41 -17.75 -5.64
N LEU A 45 1.85 -16.68 -6.32
CA LEU A 45 1.66 -16.52 -7.75
C LEU A 45 2.62 -17.45 -8.52
N SER A 46 2.10 -18.06 -9.59
CA SER A 46 2.87 -18.93 -10.47
C SER A 46 2.25 -19.00 -11.85
N SER A 47 2.99 -19.55 -12.80
CA SER A 47 2.45 -19.82 -14.13
C SER A 47 1.21 -20.71 -14.11
N ASP A 48 1.15 -21.69 -13.20
CA ASP A 48 -0.01 -22.58 -13.08
C ASP A 48 -1.23 -21.83 -12.55
N VAL A 49 -1.04 -20.91 -11.59
CA VAL A 49 -2.11 -20.03 -11.08
C VAL A 49 -2.65 -19.15 -12.20
N THR A 50 -1.77 -18.55 -13.00
CA THR A 50 -2.14 -17.73 -14.15
C THR A 50 -2.89 -18.56 -15.21
N LEU A 51 -2.39 -19.75 -15.55
CA LEU A 51 -3.06 -20.66 -16.50
C LEU A 51 -4.43 -21.12 -15.99
N ALA A 52 -4.56 -21.38 -14.69
CA ALA A 52 -5.85 -21.71 -14.11
C ALA A 52 -6.82 -20.53 -14.17
N ALA A 53 -6.36 -19.32 -13.86
CA ALA A 53 -7.16 -18.10 -13.92
C ALA A 53 -7.66 -17.79 -15.35
N SER A 54 -6.82 -17.98 -16.38
CA SER A 54 -7.20 -17.74 -17.77
C SER A 54 -8.38 -18.59 -18.26
N LYS A 55 -8.57 -19.78 -17.65
CA LYS A 55 -9.68 -20.69 -17.98
C LYS A 55 -11.02 -20.26 -17.38
N LEU A 56 -11.03 -19.25 -16.50
CA LEU A 56 -12.26 -18.70 -15.91
C LEU A 56 -12.96 -17.70 -16.83
N ILE A 57 -12.32 -17.24 -17.88
CA ILE A 57 -12.88 -16.27 -18.83
C ILE A 57 -13.93 -16.99 -19.67
N SER A 58 -15.21 -16.70 -19.41
CA SER A 58 -16.36 -17.30 -20.12
C SER A 58 -17.10 -16.31 -21.00
N GLU A 59 -17.11 -15.02 -20.63
CA GLU A 59 -17.89 -14.01 -21.33
C GLU A 59 -17.04 -12.95 -22.04
N GLY A 60 -15.72 -12.90 -21.78
CA GLY A 60 -14.81 -11.91 -22.35
C GLY A 60 -15.08 -10.47 -21.91
N LYS A 61 -15.89 -10.26 -20.86
CA LYS A 61 -16.14 -8.93 -20.31
C LYS A 61 -14.95 -8.40 -19.55
N VAL A 62 -14.69 -7.10 -19.71
CA VAL A 62 -13.62 -6.38 -19.00
C VAL A 62 -14.26 -5.25 -18.20
N TYR A 63 -13.83 -5.08 -16.95
CA TYR A 63 -14.31 -4.04 -16.04
C TYR A 63 -13.14 -3.16 -15.60
N SER A 64 -13.29 -1.84 -15.73
CA SER A 64 -12.34 -0.90 -15.14
C SER A 64 -12.67 -0.74 -13.66
N LEU A 65 -11.71 -1.04 -12.80
CA LEU A 65 -11.84 -0.87 -11.34
C LEU A 65 -11.10 0.38 -10.84
N GLY A 66 -10.33 1.04 -11.71
CA GLY A 66 -9.66 2.30 -11.38
C GLY A 66 -10.63 3.47 -11.38
N MET A 67 -10.55 4.30 -10.33
CA MET A 67 -11.24 5.59 -10.33
C MET A 67 -10.45 6.63 -11.14
N GLU A 68 -11.15 7.63 -11.66
CA GLU A 68 -10.51 8.79 -12.26
C GLU A 68 -9.78 9.61 -11.19
N ILE A 69 -8.54 9.99 -11.50
CA ILE A 69 -7.72 10.82 -10.61
C ILE A 69 -7.60 12.21 -11.23
N SER A 70 -8.05 13.22 -10.48
CA SER A 70 -8.02 14.64 -10.85
C SER A 70 -7.63 15.48 -9.64
N ARG A 71 -7.48 16.79 -9.86
CA ARG A 71 -7.25 17.75 -8.76
C ARG A 71 -8.33 17.73 -7.69
N ASP A 72 -9.54 17.29 -8.04
CA ASP A 72 -10.70 17.28 -7.16
C ASP A 72 -10.91 15.91 -6.49
N THR A 73 -10.03 14.94 -6.77
CA THR A 73 -10.09 13.61 -6.14
C THR A 73 -9.86 13.74 -4.63
N PRO A 74 -10.83 13.35 -3.80
CA PRO A 74 -10.69 13.44 -2.36
C PRO A 74 -9.63 12.47 -1.83
N ALA A 75 -8.91 12.90 -0.78
CA ALA A 75 -7.90 12.08 -0.13
C ALA A 75 -7.75 12.48 1.35
N PHE A 76 -7.13 11.63 2.15
CA PHE A 76 -6.75 11.98 3.51
C PHE A 76 -5.72 13.12 3.52
N ALA A 77 -5.99 14.16 4.29
CA ALA A 77 -5.08 15.31 4.39
C ALA A 77 -3.69 14.87 4.91
N PRO A 78 -2.60 15.46 4.41
CA PRO A 78 -2.51 16.58 3.46
C PRO A 78 -2.43 16.15 1.98
N ARG A 79 -2.79 14.92 1.65
CA ARG A 79 -2.62 14.34 0.30
C ARG A 79 -3.46 15.07 -0.74
N GLY A 80 -2.92 15.17 -1.95
CA GLY A 80 -3.58 15.75 -3.10
C GLY A 80 -2.75 15.56 -4.36
N VAL A 81 -3.34 15.90 -5.49
CA VAL A 81 -2.67 15.84 -6.80
C VAL A 81 -2.90 17.12 -7.60
N ALA A 82 -1.96 17.42 -8.48
CA ALA A 82 -2.09 18.45 -9.49
C ALA A 82 -1.60 17.89 -10.83
N VAL A 83 -2.35 18.20 -11.88
CA VAL A 83 -1.96 17.94 -13.26
C VAL A 83 -1.82 19.27 -13.99
N THR A 84 -0.69 19.48 -14.65
CA THR A 84 -0.43 20.67 -15.47
C THR A 84 -0.19 20.20 -16.89
N VAL A 85 -0.99 20.74 -17.81
CA VAL A 85 -0.84 20.44 -19.24
C VAL A 85 0.03 21.51 -19.89
N PHE A 86 1.03 21.07 -20.60
CA PHE A 86 1.90 21.91 -21.42
C PHE A 86 1.57 21.71 -22.89
N SER A 87 1.35 22.79 -23.60
CA SER A 87 0.98 22.77 -25.02
C SER A 87 1.98 23.57 -25.87
N PRO A 88 3.24 23.13 -25.97
CA PRO A 88 4.29 23.92 -26.61
C PRO A 88 4.05 24.14 -28.10
N GLY A 89 3.27 23.28 -28.76
CA GLY A 89 2.91 23.41 -30.17
C GLY A 89 1.55 24.04 -30.44
N GLN A 90 0.86 24.58 -29.41
CA GLN A 90 -0.50 25.10 -29.51
C GLN A 90 -0.53 26.62 -29.44
N SER A 91 -1.70 27.24 -29.79
CA SER A 91 -2.03 28.65 -29.55
C SER A 91 -0.96 29.62 -30.02
N GLY A 92 -0.45 29.43 -31.25
CA GLY A 92 0.55 30.31 -31.87
C GLY A 92 2.01 29.93 -31.59
N SER A 93 2.26 28.89 -30.84
CA SER A 93 3.60 28.27 -30.76
C SER A 93 3.97 27.64 -32.08
N LYS A 94 5.29 27.61 -32.40
CA LYS A 94 5.78 27.02 -33.63
C LYS A 94 5.66 25.51 -33.59
N PRO A 95 4.96 24.86 -34.53
CA PRO A 95 4.95 23.41 -34.65
C PRO A 95 6.35 22.83 -34.87
N ILE A 96 6.56 21.59 -34.44
CA ILE A 96 7.86 20.91 -34.55
C ILE A 96 7.98 20.05 -35.81
N GLY A 97 9.19 19.99 -36.34
CA GLY A 97 9.54 19.13 -37.48
C GLY A 97 8.95 19.60 -38.81
N SER A 98 9.30 18.88 -39.88
CA SER A 98 8.83 19.16 -41.25
C SER A 98 7.36 18.80 -41.49
N ASN A 99 6.81 17.94 -40.64
CA ASN A 99 5.41 17.52 -40.64
C ASN A 99 4.47 18.44 -39.82
N ALA A 100 5.00 19.56 -39.29
CA ALA A 100 4.28 20.52 -38.47
C ALA A 100 3.54 19.86 -37.28
N GLY A 101 4.21 18.93 -36.60
CA GLY A 101 3.66 18.21 -35.45
C GLY A 101 3.33 19.15 -34.29
N THR A 102 2.22 18.88 -33.60
CA THR A 102 1.80 19.54 -32.38
C THR A 102 1.52 18.48 -31.30
N TYR A 103 1.76 18.79 -30.04
CA TYR A 103 1.55 17.87 -28.93
C TYR A 103 1.22 18.61 -27.63
N ASN A 104 0.66 17.85 -26.68
CA ASN A 104 0.48 18.28 -25.29
C ASN A 104 1.21 17.29 -24.41
N ASP A 105 1.92 17.81 -23.40
CA ASP A 105 2.55 17.02 -22.36
C ASP A 105 1.88 17.30 -21.02
N ASP A 106 1.81 16.29 -20.17
CA ASP A 106 1.23 16.37 -18.86
C ASP A 106 2.29 16.16 -17.78
N MET A 107 2.32 17.09 -16.82
CA MET A 107 3.11 16.95 -15.61
C MET A 107 2.19 16.61 -14.45
N PHE A 108 2.47 15.49 -13.77
CA PHE A 108 1.79 15.08 -12.55
C PHE A 108 2.64 15.44 -11.34
N THR A 109 2.02 16.08 -10.35
CA THR A 109 2.62 16.35 -9.04
C THR A 109 1.63 15.94 -7.96
N GLY A 110 2.03 15.04 -7.05
CA GLY A 110 1.10 14.59 -6.01
C GLY A 110 1.58 13.40 -5.22
N TRP A 111 0.73 12.98 -4.32
CA TRP A 111 0.90 11.75 -3.56
C TRP A 111 0.41 10.55 -4.38
N LEU A 112 1.23 9.50 -4.47
CA LEU A 112 0.85 8.25 -5.17
C LEU A 112 -0.31 7.53 -4.50
N GLY A 113 -0.55 7.79 -3.22
CA GLY A 113 -1.67 7.25 -2.44
C GLY A 113 -2.98 8.05 -2.58
N VAL A 114 -3.23 8.71 -3.73
CA VAL A 114 -4.50 9.37 -4.03
C VAL A 114 -5.26 8.56 -5.08
N GLY A 115 -6.50 8.21 -4.78
CA GLY A 115 -7.34 7.40 -5.67
C GLY A 115 -6.92 5.92 -5.71
N THR A 116 -7.13 5.28 -6.86
CA THR A 116 -6.75 3.87 -7.03
C THR A 116 -5.24 3.71 -7.08
N GLN A 117 -4.69 2.90 -6.19
CA GLN A 117 -3.25 2.70 -6.00
C GLN A 117 -2.93 1.26 -5.64
N ILE A 118 -1.65 0.94 -5.61
CA ILE A 118 -1.11 -0.29 -5.03
C ILE A 118 -0.04 0.08 -4.01
N ASP A 119 -0.14 -0.48 -2.82
CA ASP A 119 0.82 -0.27 -1.74
C ASP A 119 1.72 -1.48 -1.58
N GLY A 120 3.03 -1.23 -1.47
CA GLY A 120 4.00 -2.27 -1.11
C GLY A 120 3.98 -2.56 0.39
N LEU A 121 4.64 -3.65 0.79
CA LEU A 121 4.70 -4.10 2.19
C LEU A 121 5.48 -3.14 3.11
N GLY A 122 6.14 -2.14 2.55
CA GLY A 122 6.79 -1.05 3.27
C GLY A 122 5.91 0.17 3.53
N HIS A 123 4.60 0.15 3.11
CA HIS A 123 3.72 1.31 3.26
C HIS A 123 3.17 1.46 4.68
N LEU A 124 2.68 0.39 5.28
CA LEU A 124 2.14 0.39 6.64
C LEU A 124 2.95 -0.51 7.57
N GLY A 125 3.17 -0.05 8.78
CA GLY A 125 3.86 -0.78 9.84
C GLY A 125 3.23 -0.51 11.20
N ASP A 126 3.63 -1.27 12.20
CA ASP A 126 3.26 -1.09 13.60
C ASP A 126 4.51 -0.76 14.42
N HIS A 127 4.49 0.34 15.19
CA HIS A 127 5.62 0.83 15.99
C HIS A 127 6.95 0.85 15.21
N HIS A 128 6.92 1.40 13.97
CA HIS A 128 8.06 1.48 13.04
C HIS A 128 8.61 0.14 12.57
N THR A 129 7.92 -0.97 12.83
CA THR A 129 8.21 -2.31 12.33
C THR A 129 7.27 -2.65 11.18
N TYR A 130 7.82 -3.12 10.08
CA TYR A 130 7.15 -3.46 8.85
C TYR A 130 7.30 -4.95 8.55
N TYR A 131 6.68 -5.38 7.45
CA TYR A 131 6.72 -6.77 7.03
C TYR A 131 8.12 -7.38 7.13
N ASN A 132 8.18 -8.64 7.56
CA ASN A 132 9.39 -9.43 7.74
C ASN A 132 10.41 -8.78 8.70
N ASN A 133 9.89 -8.13 9.74
CA ASN A 133 10.65 -7.50 10.82
C ASN A 133 11.66 -6.43 10.33
N ASN A 134 11.35 -5.75 9.22
CA ASN A 134 12.14 -4.62 8.77
C ASN A 134 11.79 -3.37 9.58
N HIS A 135 12.79 -2.62 10.03
CA HIS A 135 12.59 -1.39 10.77
C HIS A 135 12.73 -0.16 9.87
N ALA A 136 11.95 0.89 10.15
CA ALA A 136 11.96 2.13 9.36
C ALA A 136 13.36 2.72 9.23
N GLU A 137 14.13 2.71 10.31
CA GLU A 137 15.49 3.28 10.35
C GLU A 137 16.48 2.60 9.39
N ASP A 138 16.21 1.33 9.04
CA ASP A 138 17.08 0.55 8.16
C ASP A 138 16.66 0.62 6.68
N MET A 139 15.43 1.06 6.38
CA MET A 139 14.90 0.96 5.03
C MET A 139 14.34 2.25 4.43
N VAL A 140 14.04 3.27 5.25
CA VAL A 140 13.44 4.53 4.76
C VAL A 140 14.52 5.54 4.45
N ALA A 141 14.61 5.97 3.20
CA ALA A 141 15.47 7.06 2.78
C ALA A 141 14.66 8.19 2.12
N ALA A 142 15.18 9.40 2.07
CA ALA A 142 14.51 10.53 1.42
C ALA A 142 14.25 10.30 -0.09
N THR A 143 14.97 9.38 -0.71
CA THR A 143 14.87 9.03 -2.13
C THR A 143 13.97 7.83 -2.39
N GLY A 144 13.44 7.17 -1.35
CA GLY A 144 12.59 5.99 -1.46
C GLY A 144 12.92 4.92 -0.43
N LEU A 145 12.24 3.79 -0.50
CA LEU A 145 12.53 2.62 0.32
C LEU A 145 13.70 1.83 -0.27
N THR A 146 14.55 1.26 0.58
CA THR A 146 15.63 0.36 0.18
C THR A 146 15.23 -1.11 0.24
N LYS A 147 14.08 -1.40 0.90
CA LYS A 147 13.43 -2.71 0.99
C LYS A 147 11.92 -2.54 0.94
N LEU A 148 11.20 -3.62 0.67
CA LEU A 148 9.74 -3.71 0.67
C LEU A 148 9.04 -2.74 -0.30
N GLY A 149 9.77 -2.20 -1.28
CA GLY A 149 9.20 -1.36 -2.32
C GLY A 149 8.29 -2.19 -3.26
N ILE A 150 7.32 -1.51 -3.85
CA ILE A 150 6.34 -2.15 -4.74
C ILE A 150 6.98 -2.73 -6.01
N GLU A 151 8.14 -2.23 -6.41
CA GLU A 151 8.91 -2.73 -7.56
C GLU A 151 9.37 -4.19 -7.39
N ASN A 152 9.39 -4.72 -6.16
CA ASN A 152 9.74 -6.10 -5.89
C ASN A 152 8.56 -7.06 -6.17
N VAL A 153 7.33 -6.56 -6.17
CA VAL A 153 6.13 -7.38 -6.39
C VAL A 153 5.99 -7.66 -7.89
N PRO A 154 5.91 -8.94 -8.31
CA PRO A 154 5.79 -9.27 -9.72
C PRO A 154 4.42 -8.87 -10.28
N PRO A 155 4.29 -8.77 -11.62
CA PRO A 155 2.97 -8.63 -12.25
C PRO A 155 2.03 -9.74 -11.81
N MET A 156 0.79 -9.38 -11.49
CA MET A 156 -0.21 -10.31 -10.97
C MET A 156 -1.24 -10.63 -12.05
N ALA A 157 -1.38 -11.91 -12.40
CA ALA A 157 -2.46 -12.42 -13.24
C ALA A 157 -3.03 -13.68 -12.58
N THR A 158 -4.16 -13.54 -11.89
CA THR A 158 -4.74 -14.58 -11.05
C THR A 158 -6.26 -14.45 -10.97
N ARG A 159 -6.90 -15.39 -10.26
CA ARG A 159 -8.33 -15.34 -9.99
C ARG A 159 -8.66 -14.21 -9.00
N GLY A 160 -9.67 -13.39 -9.35
CA GLY A 160 -10.30 -12.45 -8.43
C GLY A 160 -11.50 -13.07 -7.71
N VAL A 161 -11.65 -12.83 -6.41
CA VAL A 161 -12.80 -13.22 -5.60
C VAL A 161 -13.46 -11.97 -5.06
N LEU A 162 -14.68 -11.66 -5.55
CA LEU A 162 -15.43 -10.48 -5.10
C LEU A 162 -16.30 -10.84 -3.88
N LEU A 163 -16.04 -10.17 -2.78
CA LEU A 163 -16.79 -10.26 -1.53
C LEU A 163 -17.56 -8.97 -1.27
N ASN A 164 -18.89 -9.01 -1.45
CA ASN A 164 -19.72 -7.84 -1.22
C ASN A 164 -20.15 -7.76 0.26
N VAL A 165 -19.26 -7.22 1.10
CA VAL A 165 -19.48 -7.09 2.54
C VAL A 165 -20.60 -6.09 2.85
N ALA A 166 -20.73 -5.01 2.10
CA ALA A 166 -21.85 -4.08 2.26
C ALA A 166 -23.19 -4.79 2.10
N ALA A 167 -23.34 -5.62 1.07
CA ALA A 167 -24.61 -6.33 0.81
C ALA A 167 -24.95 -7.34 1.92
N ILE A 168 -24.00 -8.09 2.47
CA ILE A 168 -24.29 -9.03 3.57
C ILE A 168 -24.70 -8.33 4.86
N LYS A 169 -24.34 -7.05 5.01
CA LYS A 169 -24.80 -6.19 6.11
C LYS A 169 -26.13 -5.50 5.80
N GLY A 170 -26.74 -5.76 4.64
CA GLY A 170 -27.98 -5.10 4.21
C GLY A 170 -27.81 -3.61 3.92
N ALA A 171 -26.60 -3.15 3.65
CA ALA A 171 -26.26 -1.75 3.43
C ALA A 171 -25.73 -1.51 2.00
N ALA A 172 -26.00 -0.32 1.45
CA ALA A 172 -25.36 0.10 0.21
C ALA A 172 -23.87 0.44 0.41
N ARG A 173 -23.53 0.89 1.62
CA ARG A 173 -22.19 1.27 2.04
C ARG A 173 -22.01 0.96 3.52
N LEU A 174 -20.81 0.51 3.90
CA LEU A 174 -20.41 0.36 5.29
C LEU A 174 -20.13 1.72 5.92
N ASP A 175 -20.26 1.81 7.23
CA ASP A 175 -19.92 3.02 7.99
C ASP A 175 -18.40 3.24 8.03
N GLY A 176 -17.99 4.50 8.16
CA GLY A 176 -16.58 4.85 8.37
C GLY A 176 -16.05 4.27 9.68
N GLY A 177 -14.88 3.64 9.62
CA GLY A 177 -14.28 2.94 10.76
C GLY A 177 -14.88 1.56 11.04
N TYR A 178 -15.78 1.05 10.19
CA TYR A 178 -16.26 -0.33 10.32
C TYR A 178 -15.11 -1.32 10.13
N VAL A 179 -14.92 -2.21 11.12
CA VAL A 179 -13.91 -3.28 11.08
C VAL A 179 -14.57 -4.53 10.49
N ILE A 180 -14.14 -4.91 9.30
CA ILE A 180 -14.57 -6.14 8.62
C ILE A 180 -13.92 -7.33 9.34
N THR A 181 -14.75 -8.20 9.90
CA THR A 181 -14.31 -9.34 10.69
C THR A 181 -14.13 -10.59 9.83
N LEU A 182 -13.49 -11.62 10.41
CA LEU A 182 -13.41 -12.94 9.78
C LEU A 182 -14.81 -13.51 9.49
N ASP A 183 -15.76 -13.33 10.40
CA ASP A 183 -17.14 -13.78 10.18
C ASP A 183 -17.81 -13.07 8.99
N ASP A 184 -17.51 -11.77 8.78
CA ASP A 184 -17.98 -11.04 7.61
C ASP A 184 -17.41 -11.61 6.31
N ILE A 185 -16.12 -11.92 6.30
CA ILE A 185 -15.46 -12.55 5.15
C ILE A 185 -16.06 -13.92 4.87
N MET A 186 -16.27 -14.75 5.89
CA MET A 186 -16.88 -16.08 5.75
C MET A 186 -18.34 -16.00 5.24
N ALA A 187 -19.12 -15.06 5.77
CA ALA A 187 -20.48 -14.82 5.31
C ALA A 187 -20.53 -14.34 3.85
N ALA A 188 -19.61 -13.44 3.46
CA ALA A 188 -19.49 -12.95 2.09
C ALA A 188 -19.05 -14.05 1.12
N GLN A 189 -18.11 -14.93 1.49
CA GLN A 189 -17.75 -16.12 0.69
C GLN A 189 -18.96 -17.03 0.47
N LYS A 190 -19.71 -17.32 1.54
CA LYS A 190 -20.93 -18.14 1.46
C LYS A 190 -21.96 -17.50 0.53
N ALA A 191 -22.17 -16.19 0.64
CA ALA A 191 -23.11 -15.47 -0.22
C ALA A 191 -22.66 -15.43 -1.69
N ALA A 192 -21.36 -15.35 -1.94
CA ALA A 192 -20.76 -15.40 -3.28
C ALA A 192 -20.68 -16.81 -3.86
N GLY A 193 -20.94 -17.87 -3.07
CA GLY A 193 -20.81 -19.27 -3.50
C GLY A 193 -19.38 -19.66 -3.87
N THR A 194 -18.37 -19.04 -3.24
CA THR A 194 -16.97 -19.25 -3.56
C THR A 194 -16.12 -19.26 -2.29
N GLU A 195 -14.91 -19.81 -2.41
CA GLU A 195 -13.92 -19.82 -1.34
C GLU A 195 -12.64 -19.11 -1.82
N ILE A 196 -11.98 -18.42 -0.90
CA ILE A 196 -10.63 -17.85 -1.12
C ILE A 196 -9.62 -18.97 -1.15
N ARG A 197 -8.69 -18.91 -2.12
CA ARG A 197 -7.59 -19.87 -2.28
C ARG A 197 -6.26 -19.14 -2.34
N LYS A 198 -5.19 -19.86 -2.08
CA LYS A 198 -3.83 -19.32 -2.23
C LYS A 198 -3.61 -18.79 -3.66
N GLY A 199 -3.08 -17.58 -3.75
CA GLY A 199 -2.85 -16.89 -5.00
C GLY A 199 -4.03 -16.10 -5.55
N ASP A 200 -5.21 -16.10 -4.91
CA ASP A 200 -6.32 -15.24 -5.29
C ASP A 200 -6.07 -13.77 -4.92
N VAL A 201 -6.66 -12.88 -5.69
CA VAL A 201 -6.87 -11.48 -5.30
C VAL A 201 -8.27 -11.34 -4.71
N VAL A 202 -8.36 -10.93 -3.45
CA VAL A 202 -9.64 -10.71 -2.78
C VAL A 202 -10.09 -9.28 -2.98
N LEU A 203 -11.26 -9.10 -3.62
CA LEU A 203 -11.90 -7.82 -3.86
C LEU A 203 -13.00 -7.62 -2.83
N ILE A 204 -12.83 -6.68 -1.92
CA ILE A 204 -13.82 -6.40 -0.86
C ILE A 204 -14.62 -5.16 -1.24
N HIS A 205 -15.92 -5.34 -1.48
CA HIS A 205 -16.83 -4.24 -1.78
C HIS A 205 -17.43 -3.69 -0.50
N THR A 206 -17.09 -2.44 -0.19
CA THR A 206 -17.57 -1.70 0.99
C THR A 206 -18.59 -0.63 0.65
N GLY A 207 -18.74 -0.28 -0.63
CA GLY A 207 -19.55 0.84 -1.11
C GLY A 207 -18.95 2.22 -0.84
N TRP A 208 -17.73 2.31 -0.26
CA TRP A 208 -17.15 3.57 0.19
C TRP A 208 -16.90 4.57 -0.95
N LEU A 209 -16.56 4.08 -2.14
CA LEU A 209 -16.35 4.90 -3.34
C LEU A 209 -17.57 5.75 -3.73
N ASP A 210 -18.77 5.36 -3.33
CA ASP A 210 -20.01 6.12 -3.58
C ASP A 210 -20.04 7.53 -2.97
N LEU A 211 -19.13 7.81 -2.04
CA LEU A 211 -18.99 9.14 -1.43
C LEU A 211 -18.28 10.14 -2.34
N VAL A 212 -17.46 9.68 -3.26
CA VAL A 212 -16.70 10.56 -4.16
C VAL A 212 -17.65 11.43 -4.97
N GLY A 213 -17.46 12.74 -4.87
CA GLY A 213 -18.33 13.75 -5.49
C GLY A 213 -19.66 13.99 -4.75
N LYS A 214 -19.98 13.23 -3.68
CA LYS A 214 -21.19 13.40 -2.86
C LYS A 214 -20.86 13.91 -1.45
N ASP A 215 -19.86 13.31 -0.80
CA ASP A 215 -19.37 13.71 0.51
C ASP A 215 -17.86 13.43 0.60
N ASN A 216 -17.10 14.28 -0.09
CA ASN A 216 -15.64 14.19 -0.13
C ASN A 216 -15.01 14.40 1.25
N ALA A 217 -15.66 15.14 2.14
CA ALA A 217 -15.17 15.38 3.50
C ALA A 217 -15.19 14.10 4.35
N LEU A 218 -16.27 13.33 4.25
CA LEU A 218 -16.36 12.03 4.92
C LEU A 218 -15.42 11.01 4.28
N TYR A 219 -15.34 10.98 2.93
CA TYR A 219 -14.46 10.07 2.19
C TYR A 219 -13.00 10.20 2.63
N GLY A 220 -12.48 11.42 2.77
CA GLY A 220 -11.10 11.70 3.15
C GLY A 220 -10.83 11.76 4.66
N LYS A 221 -11.79 11.36 5.51
CA LYS A 221 -11.66 11.40 6.98
C LYS A 221 -11.51 10.03 7.62
N THR A 222 -12.17 9.03 7.08
CA THR A 222 -12.23 7.67 7.62
C THR A 222 -12.60 6.70 6.49
N GLU A 223 -12.51 5.41 6.76
CA GLU A 223 -12.93 4.35 5.83
C GLU A 223 -13.20 3.05 6.58
N PRO A 224 -14.00 2.12 6.04
CA PRO A 224 -14.08 0.75 6.53
C PRO A 224 -12.85 -0.05 6.06
N GLY A 225 -12.39 -0.99 6.89
CA GLY A 225 -11.22 -1.82 6.55
C GLY A 225 -11.27 -3.20 7.20
N ILE A 226 -10.41 -4.11 6.74
CA ILE A 226 -10.29 -5.44 7.34
C ILE A 226 -9.61 -5.37 8.70
N GLY A 227 -10.13 -6.16 9.65
CA GLY A 227 -9.48 -6.35 10.94
C GLY A 227 -8.32 -7.36 10.87
N LEU A 228 -7.48 -7.36 11.89
CA LEU A 228 -6.29 -8.22 11.95
C LEU A 228 -6.62 -9.72 11.83
N GLU A 229 -7.76 -10.15 12.39
CA GLU A 229 -8.19 -11.56 12.32
C GLU A 229 -8.70 -11.97 10.93
N ALA A 230 -9.09 -10.99 10.12
CA ALA A 230 -9.60 -11.22 8.77
C ALA A 230 -8.51 -11.12 7.70
N ALA A 231 -7.35 -10.55 8.05
CA ALA A 231 -6.16 -10.44 7.21
C ALA A 231 -5.27 -11.70 7.30
#